data_fd34966ec3a6a4a1a10a7de323bc3dee
#
_entry.id   fd34966ec3a6a4a1a10a7de323bc3dee
#
_cell.length_a   1.000
_cell.length_b   1.000
_cell.length_c   1.000
_cell.angle_alpha   90.00
_cell.angle_beta   90.00
_cell.angle_gamma   90.00
#
_symmetry.space_group_name_H-M   'P 1'
#
loop_
_entity.id
_entity.type
_entity.pdbx_description
1 polymer ?
#
loop_
_entity_poly.entity_id
_entity_poly.type
_entity_poly.pdbx_seq_one_letter_code
_entity_poly.pdbx_strand_id
1 'polypeptide(L)'
;MEKIHEMIVKCIEVLDPEIKVKFEDVPAGYSLPDNKEIILPQYQYDFLMIFKAALRESAHVLFGTSIPESELEYEVSMSLDTIEQAYVNYQFCQRFPKFEVTLNRFYKEGIEGTNAGGSAGNDYFWREFEYVLFDVDVAEGCNSDRCMKLHDSGIIHELWEIVKSAKSTEELIPGAKKLVQKFKDLNMEFPCIDRGHPPQ
;
A
#
# COMPACT_ATOMS: atom_id res chain seq x y z
N MET A 1 -21.80 -6.19 14.96
CA MET A 1 -20.33 -6.26 14.93
C MET A 1 -19.83 -7.69 14.95
N GLU A 2 -20.16 -8.49 15.93
CA GLU A 2 -19.70 -9.88 16.09
C GLU A 2 -19.79 -10.73 14.81
N LYS A 3 -20.92 -10.68 14.09
CA LYS A 3 -21.09 -11.39 12.81
C LYS A 3 -20.15 -10.90 11.70
N ILE A 4 -19.85 -9.61 11.66
CA ILE A 4 -18.88 -9.05 10.69
C ILE A 4 -17.48 -9.58 10.99
N HIS A 5 -17.08 -9.54 12.26
CA HIS A 5 -15.79 -10.06 12.70
C HIS A 5 -15.64 -11.55 12.38
N GLU A 6 -16.65 -12.37 12.68
CA GLU A 6 -16.66 -13.79 12.33
C GLU A 6 -16.53 -14.04 10.83
N MET A 7 -17.20 -13.23 10.01
CA MET A 7 -17.10 -13.35 8.55
C MET A 7 -15.69 -13.01 8.07
N ILE A 8 -15.08 -11.95 8.59
CA ILE A 8 -13.70 -11.57 8.24
C ILE A 8 -12.72 -12.67 8.63
N VAL A 9 -12.80 -13.18 9.85
CA VAL A 9 -11.94 -14.29 10.30
C VAL A 9 -12.04 -15.48 9.35
N LYS A 10 -13.25 -15.91 9.01
CA LYS A 10 -13.46 -17.02 8.06
C LYS A 10 -12.89 -16.74 6.66
N CYS A 11 -13.01 -15.52 6.17
CA CYS A 11 -12.41 -15.15 4.89
C CYS A 11 -10.88 -15.24 4.93
N ILE A 12 -10.26 -14.81 6.03
CA ILE A 12 -8.80 -14.86 6.17
C ILE A 12 -8.30 -16.29 6.39
N GLU A 13 -9.02 -17.10 7.16
CA GLU A 13 -8.71 -18.54 7.33
C GLU A 13 -8.68 -19.31 5.99
N VAL A 14 -9.47 -18.89 5.00
CA VAL A 14 -9.44 -19.45 3.64
C VAL A 14 -8.16 -19.07 2.88
N LEU A 15 -7.59 -17.90 3.15
CA LEU A 15 -6.34 -17.46 2.55
C LEU A 15 -5.14 -18.19 3.17
N ASP A 16 -5.07 -18.15 4.49
CA ASP A 16 -4.06 -18.87 5.29
C ASP A 16 -4.60 -19.08 6.72
N PRO A 17 -4.83 -20.34 7.15
CA PRO A 17 -5.35 -20.64 8.48
C PRO A 17 -4.38 -20.31 9.63
N GLU A 18 -3.12 -20.00 9.33
CA GLU A 18 -2.13 -19.60 10.34
C GLU A 18 -2.19 -18.11 10.67
N ILE A 19 -2.86 -17.28 9.84
CA ILE A 19 -3.03 -15.86 10.11
C ILE A 19 -4.01 -15.67 11.26
N LYS A 20 -3.54 -15.03 12.33
CA LYS A 20 -4.34 -14.65 13.48
C LYS A 20 -4.97 -13.29 13.25
N VAL A 21 -6.28 -13.20 13.41
CA VAL A 21 -7.03 -11.94 13.28
C VAL A 21 -7.45 -11.46 14.67
N LYS A 22 -7.08 -10.22 15.00
CA LYS A 22 -7.51 -9.53 16.22
C LYS A 22 -8.26 -8.26 15.87
N PHE A 23 -9.21 -7.90 16.72
CA PHE A 23 -9.98 -6.66 16.63
C PHE A 23 -9.70 -5.82 17.86
N GLU A 24 -9.13 -4.64 17.65
CA GLU A 24 -8.68 -3.75 18.73
C GLU A 24 -9.19 -2.31 18.51
N ASP A 25 -9.11 -1.48 19.54
CA ASP A 25 -9.43 -0.06 19.45
C ASP A 25 -8.27 0.70 18.80
N VAL A 26 -8.17 0.56 17.49
CA VAL A 26 -7.13 1.20 16.65
C VAL A 26 -7.78 2.00 15.51
N PRO A 27 -7.16 3.10 15.07
CA PRO A 27 -7.72 3.95 14.02
C PRO A 27 -7.66 3.30 12.63
N ALA A 28 -6.68 2.42 12.41
CA ALA A 28 -6.46 1.70 11.15
C ALA A 28 -5.94 0.30 11.42
N GLY A 29 -6.15 -0.62 10.45
CA GLY A 29 -5.56 -1.94 10.52
C GLY A 29 -4.05 -1.90 10.30
N TYR A 30 -3.35 -2.86 10.87
CA TYR A 30 -1.92 -3.11 10.65
C TYR A 30 -1.59 -4.59 10.80
N SER A 31 -0.45 -4.98 10.26
CA SER A 31 0.05 -6.36 10.29
C SER A 31 1.30 -6.49 11.15
N LEU A 32 1.48 -7.69 11.70
CA LEU A 32 2.67 -8.15 12.40
C LEU A 32 3.16 -9.43 11.70
N PRO A 33 3.92 -9.31 10.60
CA PRO A 33 4.31 -10.46 9.76
C PRO A 33 5.02 -11.58 10.51
N ASP A 34 5.95 -11.23 11.42
CA ASP A 34 6.71 -12.19 12.21
C ASP A 34 5.83 -13.07 13.12
N ASN A 35 4.66 -12.54 13.52
CA ASN A 35 3.69 -13.23 14.37
C ASN A 35 2.57 -13.92 13.56
N LYS A 36 2.55 -13.71 12.25
CA LYS A 36 1.42 -14.05 11.38
C LYS A 36 0.10 -13.51 11.92
N GLU A 37 0.09 -12.22 12.28
CA GLU A 37 -1.04 -11.59 12.94
C GLU A 37 -1.45 -10.31 12.21
N ILE A 38 -2.76 -10.08 12.12
CA ILE A 38 -3.34 -8.82 11.68
C ILE A 38 -4.23 -8.24 12.77
N ILE A 39 -4.12 -6.93 12.97
CA ILE A 39 -4.94 -6.17 13.90
C ILE A 39 -5.86 -5.27 13.09
N LEU A 40 -7.16 -5.35 13.35
CA LEU A 40 -8.19 -4.60 12.63
C LEU A 40 -8.99 -3.72 13.59
N PRO A 41 -9.53 -2.57 13.12
CA PRO A 41 -10.37 -1.70 13.93
C PRO A 41 -11.63 -2.42 14.43
N GLN A 42 -11.81 -2.46 15.74
CA GLN A 42 -12.95 -3.15 16.34
C GLN A 42 -14.29 -2.41 16.16
N TYR A 43 -14.26 -1.09 15.96
CA TYR A 43 -15.47 -0.25 15.84
C TYR A 43 -15.80 0.13 14.39
N GLN A 44 -15.19 -0.52 13.39
CA GLN A 44 -15.56 -0.29 11.98
C GLN A 44 -16.85 -1.06 11.65
N TYR A 45 -17.89 -0.34 11.26
CA TYR A 45 -19.22 -0.93 10.94
C TYR A 45 -19.40 -1.26 9.46
N ASP A 46 -18.56 -0.73 8.58
CA ASP A 46 -18.60 -1.02 7.15
C ASP A 46 -17.79 -2.30 6.85
N PHE A 47 -18.52 -3.34 6.45
CA PHE A 47 -17.90 -4.62 6.10
C PHE A 47 -16.86 -4.49 4.99
N LEU A 48 -17.12 -3.68 3.95
CA LEU A 48 -16.18 -3.54 2.83
C LEU A 48 -14.88 -2.87 3.28
N MET A 49 -14.97 -1.86 4.13
CA MET A 49 -13.79 -1.16 4.66
C MET A 49 -12.92 -2.09 5.51
N ILE A 50 -13.53 -2.87 6.42
CA ILE A 50 -12.78 -3.80 7.27
C ILE A 50 -12.24 -4.98 6.46
N PHE A 51 -12.99 -5.44 5.46
CA PHE A 51 -12.55 -6.52 4.58
C PHE A 51 -11.36 -6.09 3.70
N LYS A 52 -11.38 -4.86 3.17
CA LYS A 52 -10.25 -4.26 2.46
C LYS A 52 -9.00 -4.21 3.34
N ALA A 53 -9.13 -3.69 4.56
CA ALA A 53 -8.03 -3.65 5.51
C ALA A 53 -7.51 -5.07 5.80
N ALA A 54 -8.41 -6.05 6.02
CA ALA A 54 -8.02 -7.42 6.27
C ALA A 54 -7.26 -8.05 5.10
N LEU A 55 -7.69 -7.84 3.86
CA LEU A 55 -6.98 -8.34 2.67
C LEU A 55 -5.60 -7.71 2.53
N ARG A 56 -5.51 -6.38 2.69
CA ARG A 56 -4.25 -5.65 2.63
C ARG A 56 -3.25 -6.14 3.68
N GLU A 57 -3.65 -6.21 4.93
CA GLU A 57 -2.78 -6.65 6.01
C GLU A 57 -2.41 -8.14 5.88
N SER A 58 -3.31 -8.98 5.34
CA SER A 58 -2.98 -10.37 5.02
C SER A 58 -1.94 -10.48 3.92
N ALA A 59 -1.98 -9.60 2.91
CA ALA A 59 -0.95 -9.55 1.87
C ALA A 59 0.43 -9.22 2.46
N HIS A 60 0.52 -8.28 3.40
CA HIS A 60 1.75 -7.98 4.11
C HIS A 60 2.26 -9.15 4.95
N VAL A 61 1.38 -9.87 5.64
CA VAL A 61 1.76 -11.07 6.40
C VAL A 61 2.28 -12.19 5.49
N LEU A 62 1.71 -12.34 4.29
CA LEU A 62 2.06 -13.42 3.38
C LEU A 62 3.32 -13.14 2.55
N PHE A 63 3.56 -11.88 2.20
CA PHE A 63 4.55 -11.49 1.19
C PHE A 63 5.46 -10.34 1.61
N GLY A 64 5.07 -9.56 2.62
CA GLY A 64 5.89 -8.47 3.14
C GLY A 64 7.05 -8.98 3.99
N THR A 65 8.08 -8.16 4.09
CA THR A 65 9.19 -8.37 5.02
C THR A 65 9.39 -7.11 5.84
N SER A 66 9.69 -7.29 7.14
CA SER A 66 10.02 -6.16 8.01
C SER A 66 11.41 -5.65 7.67
N ILE A 67 11.50 -4.53 6.98
CA ILE A 67 12.77 -3.81 6.85
C ILE A 67 12.86 -2.82 8.02
N PRO A 68 13.96 -2.82 8.81
CA PRO A 68 14.14 -1.81 9.84
C PRO A 68 14.18 -0.41 9.22
N GLU A 69 13.15 0.40 9.43
CA GLU A 69 13.08 1.79 8.93
C GLU A 69 14.29 2.63 9.38
N SER A 70 14.89 2.28 10.54
CA SER A 70 16.06 2.96 11.09
C SER A 70 17.32 2.85 10.24
N GLU A 71 17.36 1.95 9.25
CA GLU A 71 18.53 1.73 8.39
C GLU A 71 18.46 2.51 7.06
N LEU A 72 17.31 3.13 6.76
CA LEU A 72 17.09 3.85 5.52
C LEU A 72 16.92 5.35 5.74
N GLU A 73 17.36 6.15 4.76
CA GLU A 73 17.01 7.56 4.70
C GLU A 73 15.47 7.72 4.60
N TYR A 74 14.92 8.75 5.24
CA TYR A 74 13.48 8.96 5.33
C TYR A 74 12.76 8.91 3.96
N GLU A 75 13.30 9.61 2.96
CA GLU A 75 12.73 9.64 1.61
C GLU A 75 12.72 8.25 0.95
N VAL A 76 13.79 7.47 1.20
CA VAL A 76 13.90 6.09 0.69
C VAL A 76 12.91 5.17 1.39
N SER A 77 12.77 5.29 2.72
CA SER A 77 11.79 4.53 3.49
C SER A 77 10.36 4.81 3.03
N MET A 78 9.99 6.08 2.88
CA MET A 78 8.68 6.49 2.35
C MET A 78 8.39 5.94 0.95
N SER A 79 9.40 6.01 0.07
CA SER A 79 9.28 5.46 -1.29
C SER A 79 9.14 3.93 -1.26
N LEU A 80 9.89 3.28 -0.37
CA LEU A 80 9.87 1.82 -0.23
C LEU A 80 8.50 1.32 0.23
N ASP A 81 7.89 1.97 1.23
CA ASP A 81 6.54 1.60 1.72
C ASP A 81 5.52 1.54 0.58
N THR A 82 5.56 2.53 -0.32
CA THR A 82 4.61 2.59 -1.43
C THR A 82 4.90 1.51 -2.49
N ILE A 83 6.18 1.28 -2.79
CA ILE A 83 6.59 0.25 -3.75
C ILE A 83 6.34 -1.15 -3.17
N GLU A 84 6.57 -1.34 -1.87
CA GLU A 84 6.25 -2.59 -1.17
C GLU A 84 4.75 -2.88 -1.21
N GLN A 85 3.90 -1.87 -1.03
CA GLN A 85 2.46 -2.06 -1.14
C GLN A 85 2.06 -2.58 -2.52
N ALA A 86 2.65 -2.06 -3.60
CA ALA A 86 2.42 -2.58 -4.95
C ALA A 86 2.94 -4.02 -5.10
N TYR A 87 4.11 -4.32 -4.53
CA TYR A 87 4.71 -5.64 -4.55
C TYR A 87 3.84 -6.69 -3.82
N VAL A 88 3.44 -6.44 -2.60
CA VAL A 88 2.62 -7.39 -1.83
C VAL A 88 1.26 -7.61 -2.48
N ASN A 89 0.65 -6.57 -3.06
CA ASN A 89 -0.59 -6.69 -3.80
C ASN A 89 -0.42 -7.50 -5.09
N TYR A 90 0.67 -7.29 -5.83
CA TYR A 90 0.99 -8.08 -7.02
C TYR A 90 1.17 -9.56 -6.66
N GLN A 91 1.99 -9.89 -5.65
CA GLN A 91 2.21 -11.25 -5.19
C GLN A 91 0.89 -11.90 -4.70
N PHE A 92 0.08 -11.12 -4.00
CA PHE A 92 -1.24 -11.58 -3.54
C PHE A 92 -2.15 -11.93 -4.71
N CYS A 93 -2.23 -11.09 -5.74
CA CYS A 93 -3.03 -11.34 -6.93
C CYS A 93 -2.51 -12.53 -7.76
N GLN A 94 -1.19 -12.73 -7.82
CA GLN A 94 -0.62 -13.91 -8.46
C GLN A 94 -1.05 -15.21 -7.76
N ARG A 95 -1.10 -15.20 -6.43
CA ARG A 95 -1.54 -16.36 -5.64
C ARG A 95 -3.05 -16.51 -5.60
N PHE A 96 -3.77 -15.42 -5.59
CA PHE A 96 -5.23 -15.36 -5.43
C PHE A 96 -5.89 -14.48 -6.52
N PRO A 97 -5.86 -14.88 -7.81
CA PRO A 97 -6.27 -14.02 -8.92
C PRO A 97 -7.74 -13.55 -8.84
N LYS A 98 -8.59 -14.24 -8.12
CA LYS A 98 -10.00 -13.83 -7.93
C LYS A 98 -10.16 -12.53 -7.14
N PHE A 99 -9.15 -12.13 -6.37
CA PHE A 99 -9.18 -10.89 -5.57
C PHE A 99 -8.66 -9.66 -6.33
N GLU A 100 -8.02 -9.82 -7.48
CA GLU A 100 -7.48 -8.72 -8.27
C GLU A 100 -8.55 -7.64 -8.57
N VAL A 101 -9.72 -8.05 -9.09
CA VAL A 101 -10.84 -7.14 -9.36
C VAL A 101 -11.30 -6.42 -8.10
N THR A 102 -11.30 -7.09 -6.97
CA THR A 102 -11.71 -6.52 -5.68
C THR A 102 -10.71 -5.48 -5.20
N LEU A 103 -9.41 -5.78 -5.28
CA LEU A 103 -8.35 -4.84 -4.90
C LEU A 103 -8.34 -3.61 -5.81
N ASN A 104 -8.39 -3.79 -7.14
CA ASN A 104 -8.45 -2.69 -8.09
C ASN A 104 -9.65 -1.76 -7.84
N ARG A 105 -10.80 -2.33 -7.58
CA ARG A 105 -11.99 -1.55 -7.22
C ARG A 105 -11.78 -0.75 -5.94
N PHE A 106 -11.17 -1.34 -4.91
CA PHE A 106 -10.89 -0.66 -3.66
C PHE A 106 -9.93 0.52 -3.84
N TYR A 107 -8.89 0.37 -4.65
CA TYR A 107 -7.98 1.48 -4.97
C TYR A 107 -8.70 2.61 -5.68
N LYS A 108 -9.49 2.29 -6.71
CA LYS A 108 -10.26 3.27 -7.48
C LYS A 108 -11.25 4.04 -6.60
N GLU A 109 -12.04 3.35 -5.80
CA GLU A 109 -13.01 3.99 -4.87
C GLU A 109 -12.29 4.83 -3.80
N GLY A 110 -11.10 4.43 -3.35
CA GLY A 110 -10.28 5.19 -2.40
C GLY A 110 -9.81 6.53 -2.96
N ILE A 111 -9.43 6.57 -4.25
CA ILE A 111 -9.01 7.80 -4.93
C ILE A 111 -10.21 8.71 -5.22
N GLU A 112 -11.30 8.16 -5.72
CA GLU A 112 -12.53 8.93 -5.99
C GLU A 112 -13.07 9.57 -4.70
N GLY A 113 -13.02 8.86 -3.58
CA GLY A 113 -13.43 9.39 -2.27
C GLY A 113 -12.53 10.52 -1.75
N THR A 114 -11.22 10.48 -2.01
CA THR A 114 -10.29 11.54 -1.62
C THR A 114 -10.41 12.78 -2.51
N ASN A 115 -10.72 12.63 -3.78
CA ASN A 115 -10.99 13.76 -4.70
C ASN A 115 -12.21 14.59 -4.23
N ALA A 116 -13.24 13.94 -3.69
CA ALA A 116 -14.43 14.62 -3.18
C ALA A 116 -14.15 15.46 -1.92
N GLY A 117 -13.07 15.16 -1.17
CA GLY A 117 -12.68 15.84 0.06
C GLY A 117 -11.74 17.04 -0.10
N GLY A 118 -11.26 17.34 -1.31
CA GLY A 118 -10.41 18.51 -1.59
C GLY A 118 -9.02 18.47 -0.97
N SER A 119 -8.52 17.32 -0.52
CA SER A 119 -7.18 17.18 0.06
C SER A 119 -6.12 17.04 -1.03
N ALA A 120 -5.62 18.18 -1.54
CA ALA A 120 -4.45 18.23 -2.43
C ALA A 120 -3.13 18.07 -1.64
N GLY A 121 -3.10 17.19 -0.64
CA GLY A 121 -1.96 16.99 0.24
C GLY A 121 -0.99 15.91 -0.24
N ASN A 122 0.14 15.78 0.48
CA ASN A 122 1.14 14.76 0.21
C ASN A 122 0.59 13.33 0.36
N ASP A 123 -0.37 13.11 1.28
CA ASP A 123 -1.08 11.83 1.45
C ASP A 123 -1.85 11.42 0.19
N TYR A 124 -2.47 12.39 -0.48
CA TYR A 124 -3.18 12.17 -1.72
C TYR A 124 -2.23 11.69 -2.83
N PHE A 125 -1.07 12.37 -2.96
CA PHE A 125 -0.05 11.98 -3.93
C PHE A 125 0.37 10.51 -3.76
N TRP A 126 0.68 10.06 -2.54
CA TRP A 126 1.13 8.69 -2.31
C TRP A 126 0.05 7.64 -2.62
N ARG A 127 -1.21 7.95 -2.31
CA ARG A 127 -2.33 7.07 -2.67
C ARG A 127 -2.54 6.98 -4.17
N GLU A 128 -2.45 8.11 -4.86
CA GLU A 128 -2.53 8.16 -6.32
C GLU A 128 -1.36 7.40 -6.95
N PHE A 129 -0.14 7.62 -6.45
CA PHE A 129 1.06 6.95 -6.93
C PHE A 129 1.00 5.43 -6.71
N GLU A 130 0.54 4.98 -5.55
CA GLU A 130 0.30 3.57 -5.24
C GLU A 130 -0.68 2.95 -6.25
N TYR A 131 -1.79 3.63 -6.55
CA TYR A 131 -2.76 3.16 -7.52
C TYR A 131 -2.18 3.04 -8.93
N VAL A 132 -1.50 4.07 -9.41
CA VAL A 132 -0.91 4.10 -10.74
C VAL A 132 0.22 3.07 -10.87
N LEU A 133 0.98 2.83 -9.78
CA LEU A 133 2.01 1.82 -9.76
C LEU A 133 1.43 0.40 -9.80
N PHE A 134 0.25 0.18 -9.20
CA PHE A 134 -0.42 -1.11 -9.20
C PHE A 134 -1.13 -1.43 -10.52
N ASP A 135 -1.65 -0.41 -11.21
CA ASP A 135 -2.34 -0.53 -12.51
C ASP A 135 -1.71 0.43 -13.54
N VAL A 136 -0.55 0.02 -14.06
CA VAL A 136 0.29 0.84 -14.95
C VAL A 136 -0.42 1.24 -16.27
N ASP A 137 -1.44 0.49 -16.67
CA ASP A 137 -2.20 0.76 -17.90
C ASP A 137 -3.21 1.91 -17.71
N VAL A 138 -3.41 2.39 -16.48
CA VAL A 138 -4.36 3.45 -16.18
C VAL A 138 -3.66 4.81 -16.08
N ALA A 139 -3.21 5.35 -17.21
CA ALA A 139 -2.82 6.77 -17.33
C ALA A 139 -3.93 7.74 -16.85
N GLU A 140 -5.20 7.28 -16.87
CA GLU A 140 -6.37 8.01 -16.36
C GLU A 140 -6.37 8.20 -14.81
N GLY A 141 -5.52 7.48 -14.07
CA GLY A 141 -5.39 7.61 -12.61
C GLY A 141 -4.50 8.76 -12.15
N CYS A 142 -3.66 9.33 -13.03
CA CYS A 142 -2.79 10.45 -12.70
C CYS A 142 -3.57 11.77 -12.78
N ASN A 143 -4.04 12.27 -11.63
CA ASN A 143 -4.76 13.56 -11.56
C ASN A 143 -3.86 14.69 -11.04
N SER A 144 -2.79 14.38 -10.28
CA SER A 144 -1.85 15.38 -9.80
C SER A 144 -0.72 15.61 -10.79
N ASP A 145 -0.29 16.87 -10.94
CA ASP A 145 0.86 17.26 -11.77
C ASP A 145 2.14 16.48 -11.41
N ARG A 146 2.30 16.12 -10.14
CA ARG A 146 3.46 15.34 -9.68
C ARG A 146 3.43 13.92 -10.20
N CYS A 147 2.28 13.25 -10.09
CA CYS A 147 2.11 11.88 -10.58
C CYS A 147 2.24 11.83 -12.10
N MET A 148 1.64 12.78 -12.82
CA MET A 148 1.77 12.88 -14.28
C MET A 148 3.23 13.04 -14.71
N LYS A 149 4.01 13.93 -14.09
CA LYS A 149 5.44 14.10 -14.38
C LYS A 149 6.26 12.82 -14.15
N LEU A 150 5.98 12.09 -13.09
CA LEU A 150 6.62 10.79 -12.83
C LEU A 150 6.24 9.76 -13.88
N HIS A 151 4.96 9.70 -14.25
CA HIS A 151 4.47 8.82 -15.33
C HIS A 151 5.18 9.13 -16.65
N ASP A 152 5.17 10.41 -17.09
CA ASP A 152 5.80 10.85 -18.34
C ASP A 152 7.32 10.62 -18.35
N SER A 153 7.95 10.61 -17.17
CA SER A 153 9.39 10.30 -17.05
C SER A 153 9.73 8.83 -17.24
N GLY A 154 8.73 7.94 -17.30
CA GLY A 154 8.89 6.50 -17.43
C GLY A 154 9.24 5.76 -16.12
N ILE A 155 9.44 6.46 -14.99
CA ILE A 155 9.87 5.84 -13.74
C ILE A 155 8.83 4.84 -13.22
N ILE A 156 7.53 5.09 -13.43
CA ILE A 156 6.46 4.19 -12.98
C ILE A 156 6.60 2.82 -13.66
N HIS A 157 6.85 2.79 -14.96
CA HIS A 157 7.10 1.54 -15.68
C HIS A 157 8.35 0.82 -15.18
N GLU A 158 9.46 1.56 -14.92
CA GLU A 158 10.67 0.97 -14.36
C GLU A 158 10.43 0.34 -12.99
N LEU A 159 9.69 1.02 -12.12
CA LEU A 159 9.34 0.52 -10.79
C LEU A 159 8.43 -0.71 -10.88
N TRP A 160 7.49 -0.71 -11.81
CA TRP A 160 6.62 -1.87 -12.02
C TRP A 160 7.39 -3.11 -12.48
N GLU A 161 8.39 -2.95 -13.35
CA GLU A 161 9.28 -4.07 -13.72
C GLU A 161 10.08 -4.59 -12.51
N ILE A 162 10.52 -3.71 -11.62
CA ILE A 162 11.17 -4.09 -10.37
C ILE A 162 10.18 -4.87 -9.48
N VAL A 163 8.97 -4.36 -9.28
CA VAL A 163 7.90 -5.00 -8.50
C VAL A 163 7.63 -6.42 -9.00
N LYS A 164 7.48 -6.60 -10.31
CA LYS A 164 7.19 -7.92 -10.90
C LYS A 164 8.35 -8.92 -10.77
N SER A 165 9.58 -8.43 -10.78
CA SER A 165 10.77 -9.28 -10.74
C SER A 165 11.28 -9.55 -9.33
N ALA A 166 10.94 -8.73 -8.35
CA ALA A 166 11.40 -8.86 -6.98
C ALA A 166 10.87 -10.14 -6.31
N LYS A 167 11.71 -10.71 -5.45
CA LYS A 167 11.38 -11.91 -4.64
C LYS A 167 11.30 -11.59 -3.16
N SER A 168 11.73 -10.40 -2.77
CA SER A 168 11.68 -9.92 -1.39
C SER A 168 11.59 -8.39 -1.38
N THR A 169 11.23 -7.82 -0.24
CA THR A 169 11.14 -6.37 -0.05
C THR A 169 12.53 -5.70 -0.17
N GLU A 170 13.61 -6.37 0.22
CA GLU A 170 14.97 -5.84 0.09
C GLU A 170 15.35 -5.57 -1.37
N GLU A 171 14.83 -6.37 -2.31
CA GLU A 171 15.07 -6.18 -3.74
C GLU A 171 14.36 -4.96 -4.31
N LEU A 172 13.44 -4.34 -3.55
CA LEU A 172 12.75 -3.10 -3.92
C LEU A 172 13.56 -1.84 -3.56
N ILE A 173 14.53 -1.92 -2.64
CA ILE A 173 15.33 -0.77 -2.18
C ILE A 173 15.98 0.01 -3.33
N PRO A 174 16.57 -0.64 -4.35
CA PRO A 174 17.11 0.08 -5.51
C PRO A 174 16.04 0.90 -6.25
N GLY A 175 14.81 0.39 -6.32
CA GLY A 175 13.66 1.09 -6.90
C GLY A 175 13.30 2.33 -6.08
N ALA A 176 13.24 2.22 -4.75
CA ALA A 176 12.98 3.33 -3.86
C ALA A 176 14.02 4.45 -4.02
N LYS A 177 15.31 4.09 -4.08
CA LYS A 177 16.40 5.05 -4.35
C LYS A 177 16.28 5.72 -5.72
N LYS A 178 15.90 4.97 -6.76
CA LYS A 178 15.64 5.53 -8.09
C LYS A 178 14.48 6.54 -8.06
N LEU A 179 13.41 6.25 -7.33
CA LEU A 179 12.28 7.17 -7.21
C LEU A 179 12.70 8.48 -6.54
N VAL A 180 13.42 8.42 -5.43
CA VAL A 180 13.97 9.61 -4.75
C VAL A 180 14.87 10.42 -5.69
N GLN A 181 15.77 9.77 -6.44
CA GLN A 181 16.62 10.44 -7.41
C GLN A 181 15.80 11.10 -8.52
N LYS A 182 14.73 10.45 -8.98
CA LYS A 182 13.85 11.02 -10.03
C LYS A 182 13.16 12.31 -9.58
N PHE A 183 12.73 12.40 -8.32
CA PHE A 183 12.22 13.67 -7.77
C PHE A 183 13.26 14.80 -7.88
N LYS A 184 14.51 14.51 -7.55
CA LYS A 184 15.63 15.47 -7.67
C LYS A 184 15.88 15.87 -9.12
N ASP A 185 15.92 14.90 -10.04
CA ASP A 185 16.17 15.13 -11.47
C ASP A 185 15.07 16.00 -12.13
N LEU A 186 13.85 15.86 -11.69
CA LEU A 186 12.69 16.63 -12.15
C LEU A 186 12.51 17.96 -11.40
N ASN A 187 13.41 18.32 -10.49
CA ASN A 187 13.30 19.48 -9.60
C ASN A 187 11.94 19.53 -8.88
N MET A 188 11.45 18.40 -8.43
CA MET A 188 10.22 18.29 -7.66
C MET A 188 10.54 18.12 -6.17
N GLU A 189 9.74 18.80 -5.35
CA GLU A 189 9.79 18.58 -3.90
C GLU A 189 9.26 17.18 -3.57
N PHE A 190 10.02 16.46 -2.73
CA PHE A 190 9.60 15.14 -2.26
C PHE A 190 8.40 15.29 -1.31
N PRO A 191 7.31 14.54 -1.52
CA PRO A 191 6.07 14.69 -0.74
C PRO A 191 6.20 14.03 0.63
N CYS A 192 6.82 14.73 1.60
CA CYS A 192 6.94 14.25 2.96
C CYS A 192 5.58 14.21 3.66
N ILE A 193 5.26 13.11 4.34
CA ILE A 193 4.14 13.00 5.26
C ILE A 193 4.66 13.28 6.66
N ASP A 194 4.07 14.24 7.35
CA ASP A 194 4.33 14.44 8.78
C ASP A 194 3.64 13.31 9.56
N ARG A 195 4.37 12.23 9.82
CA ARG A 195 3.88 11.08 10.60
C ARG A 195 3.80 11.36 12.09
N GLY A 196 3.94 12.65 12.50
CA GLY A 196 3.83 13.04 13.89
C GLY A 196 4.83 12.31 14.78
N HIS A 197 6.11 12.37 14.43
CA HIS A 197 7.14 11.89 15.36
C HIS A 197 6.98 12.68 16.69
N PRO A 198 6.90 11.99 17.83
CA PRO A 198 6.94 12.70 19.12
C PRO A 198 8.23 13.53 19.15
N PRO A 199 8.16 14.79 19.62
CA PRO A 199 9.35 15.61 19.76
C PRO A 199 10.39 14.87 20.59
N GLN A 200 11.61 14.79 20.07
CA GLN A 200 12.75 14.21 20.77
C GLN A 200 13.07 14.99 22.04
#